data_ed95167df4afdd3620360a3a3cd01885
#
_entry.id   ed95167df4afdd3620360a3a3cd01885
#
_cell.length_a   1.000
_cell.length_b   1.000
_cell.length_c   1.000
_cell.angle_alpha   90.00
_cell.angle_beta   90.00
_cell.angle_gamma   90.00
#
_symmetry.space_group_name_H-M   'P 1'
#
loop_
_entity.id
_entity.type
_entity.pdbx_description
1 polymer ?
#
loop_
_entity_poly.entity_id
_entity_poly.type
_entity_poly.pdbx_seq_one_letter_code
_entity_poly.pdbx_strand_id
1 'polypeptide(L)'
;MKKRIKIYSILFILVLIVIIIGNYIHLYFTNWETDFIEKNTYLKLGKNNLAILIEVDNKKLYLVDLSNNEILKEYIVATGKTGTPTPLGTFQIIEKARWGGGFGSRWMGLNVPWGKYGIHGTNQPGSIGFNASGGCIRMRNQDVEELYSLVESGTMVNITNGQYGPFGHGFDVLVPGDIGADILEVQKRLQLMDYYKGPLDGVYGDGTKRALIEFLKANNMKLEHEIDYYIYEKLGIILMD
;
A
#
# COMPACT_ATOMS: atom_id res chain seq x y z
N MET A 1 -48.42 9.93 -52.08
CA MET A 1 -48.39 9.75 -50.62
C MET A 1 -47.17 8.92 -50.12
N LYS A 2 -46.91 7.74 -50.63
CA LYS A 2 -45.79 6.85 -50.22
C LYS A 2 -44.37 7.47 -50.31
N LYS A 3 -44.08 8.34 -51.28
CA LYS A 3 -42.77 9.01 -51.45
C LYS A 3 -42.46 10.06 -50.35
N ARG A 4 -43.48 10.80 -49.91
CA ARG A 4 -43.32 11.81 -48.83
C ARG A 4 -43.09 11.14 -47.47
N ILE A 5 -43.75 10.01 -47.17
CA ILE A 5 -43.57 9.27 -45.92
C ILE A 5 -42.14 8.73 -45.83
N LYS A 6 -41.55 8.19 -46.91
CA LYS A 6 -40.15 7.77 -46.93
C LYS A 6 -39.15 8.89 -46.61
N ILE A 7 -39.40 10.11 -47.14
CA ILE A 7 -38.53 11.27 -46.93
C ILE A 7 -38.56 11.67 -45.44
N TYR A 8 -39.76 11.75 -44.82
CA TYR A 8 -39.90 12.08 -43.41
C TYR A 8 -39.25 11.01 -42.48
N SER A 9 -39.33 9.72 -42.83
CA SER A 9 -38.66 8.64 -42.06
C SER A 9 -37.15 8.78 -42.14
N ILE A 10 -36.58 9.11 -43.30
CA ILE A 10 -35.14 9.33 -43.47
C ILE A 10 -34.68 10.55 -42.67
N LEU A 11 -35.45 11.65 -42.75
CA LEU A 11 -35.12 12.86 -41.96
C LEU A 11 -35.17 12.59 -40.46
N PHE A 12 -36.14 11.84 -39.98
CA PHE A 12 -36.25 11.44 -38.56
C PHE A 12 -35.06 10.60 -38.09
N ILE A 13 -34.64 9.65 -38.92
CA ILE A 13 -33.46 8.81 -38.63
C ILE A 13 -32.19 9.67 -38.59
N LEU A 14 -32.02 10.61 -39.51
CA LEU A 14 -30.88 11.54 -39.50
C LEU A 14 -30.85 12.41 -38.25
N VAL A 15 -31.98 12.92 -37.80
CA VAL A 15 -32.07 13.70 -36.55
C VAL A 15 -31.70 12.83 -35.34
N LEU A 16 -32.16 11.59 -35.25
CA LEU A 16 -31.80 10.69 -34.21
C LEU A 16 -30.29 10.40 -34.18
N ILE A 17 -29.67 10.18 -35.33
CA ILE A 17 -28.22 9.97 -35.45
C ILE A 17 -27.45 11.19 -34.96
N VAL A 18 -27.87 12.41 -35.32
CA VAL A 18 -27.23 13.65 -34.86
C VAL A 18 -27.34 13.80 -33.33
N ILE A 19 -28.48 13.45 -32.73
CA ILE A 19 -28.68 13.49 -31.28
C ILE A 19 -27.77 12.47 -30.58
N ILE A 20 -27.68 11.24 -31.11
CA ILE A 20 -26.82 10.18 -30.56
C ILE A 20 -25.35 10.58 -30.62
N ILE A 21 -24.91 11.11 -31.77
CA ILE A 21 -23.53 11.60 -31.94
C ILE A 21 -23.26 12.77 -31.00
N GLY A 22 -24.18 13.72 -30.88
CA GLY A 22 -24.08 14.86 -29.97
C GLY A 22 -23.93 14.43 -28.50
N ASN A 23 -24.74 13.46 -28.04
CA ASN A 23 -24.64 12.90 -26.70
C ASN A 23 -23.33 12.15 -26.48
N TYR A 24 -22.86 11.42 -27.49
CA TYR A 24 -21.57 10.70 -27.42
C TYR A 24 -20.38 11.68 -27.32
N ILE A 25 -20.41 12.75 -28.12
CA ILE A 25 -19.40 13.80 -28.07
C ILE A 25 -19.46 14.53 -26.72
N HIS A 26 -20.63 14.85 -26.21
CA HIS A 26 -20.80 15.49 -24.91
C HIS A 26 -20.25 14.61 -23.76
N LEU A 27 -20.56 13.31 -23.77
CA LEU A 27 -20.04 12.35 -22.79
C LEU A 27 -18.50 12.22 -22.87
N TYR A 28 -17.94 12.24 -24.06
CA TYR A 28 -16.51 12.20 -24.28
C TYR A 28 -15.80 13.46 -23.74
N PHE A 29 -16.37 14.64 -24.00
CA PHE A 29 -15.80 15.90 -23.50
C PHE A 29 -15.94 16.05 -21.99
N THR A 30 -17.06 15.64 -21.38
CA THR A 30 -17.23 15.68 -19.92
C THR A 30 -16.23 14.73 -19.22
N ASN A 31 -16.03 13.52 -19.74
CA ASN A 31 -15.03 12.60 -19.20
C ASN A 31 -13.61 13.14 -19.37
N TRP A 32 -13.28 13.77 -20.50
CA TRP A 32 -11.97 14.38 -20.73
C TRP A 32 -11.72 15.58 -19.80
N GLU A 33 -12.74 16.39 -19.55
CA GLU A 33 -12.65 17.58 -18.69
C GLU A 33 -12.47 17.18 -17.21
N THR A 34 -13.17 16.14 -16.74
CA THR A 34 -12.99 15.58 -15.41
C THR A 34 -11.59 14.99 -15.23
N ASP A 35 -11.10 14.19 -16.16
CA ASP A 35 -9.73 13.63 -16.15
C ASP A 35 -8.67 14.75 -16.17
N PHE A 36 -8.89 15.81 -16.95
CA PHE A 36 -7.96 16.94 -17.04
C PHE A 36 -7.93 17.76 -15.75
N ILE A 37 -9.08 18.02 -15.14
CA ILE A 37 -9.18 18.75 -13.86
C ILE A 37 -8.55 17.90 -12.74
N GLU A 38 -8.86 16.62 -12.68
CA GLU A 38 -8.32 15.69 -11.69
C GLU A 38 -6.79 15.63 -11.79
N LYS A 39 -6.26 15.40 -12.98
CA LYS A 39 -4.80 15.36 -13.23
C LYS A 39 -4.09 16.68 -12.91
N ASN A 40 -4.69 17.81 -13.16
CA ASN A 40 -4.13 19.11 -12.81
C ASN A 40 -4.23 19.40 -11.31
N THR A 41 -5.22 18.88 -10.61
CA THR A 41 -5.33 18.97 -9.14
C THR A 41 -4.18 18.21 -8.48
N TYR A 42 -3.86 16.99 -8.92
CA TYR A 42 -2.69 16.24 -8.42
C TYR A 42 -1.35 16.93 -8.72
N LEU A 43 -1.22 17.56 -9.89
CA LEU A 43 -0.03 18.35 -10.24
C LEU A 43 0.12 19.62 -9.38
N LYS A 44 -0.99 20.18 -8.88
CA LYS A 44 -1.03 21.37 -8.04
C LYS A 44 -0.72 21.08 -6.56
N LEU A 45 -1.03 19.85 -6.10
CA LEU A 45 -0.82 19.38 -4.72
C LEU A 45 0.65 19.14 -4.39
N GLY A 46 1.56 19.21 -5.34
CA GLY A 46 2.97 18.87 -5.14
C GLY A 46 3.09 17.39 -4.71
N LYS A 47 3.68 16.56 -5.53
CA LYS A 47 3.79 15.10 -5.32
C LYS A 47 4.37 14.68 -3.97
N ASN A 48 4.99 15.61 -3.23
CA ASN A 48 5.56 15.39 -1.89
C ASN A 48 4.53 15.27 -0.76
N ASN A 49 3.26 15.63 -1.01
CA ASN A 49 2.19 15.56 0.00
C ASN A 49 1.31 14.31 -0.15
N LEU A 50 1.66 13.39 -1.04
CA LEU A 50 0.91 12.16 -1.24
C LEU A 50 1.50 11.01 -0.43
N ALA A 51 0.61 10.18 0.12
CA ALA A 51 0.96 8.91 0.74
C ALA A 51 0.04 7.81 0.25
N ILE A 52 0.51 6.58 0.39
CA ILE A 52 -0.25 5.37 0.13
C ILE A 52 -0.58 4.71 1.47
N LEU A 53 -1.86 4.43 1.71
CA LEU A 53 -2.31 3.58 2.80
C LEU A 53 -2.81 2.25 2.23
N ILE A 54 -2.36 1.13 2.79
CA ILE A 54 -2.78 -0.22 2.39
C ILE A 54 -3.36 -0.94 3.59
N GLU A 55 -4.62 -1.32 3.49
CA GLU A 55 -5.32 -2.15 4.46
C GLU A 55 -5.35 -3.60 3.97
N VAL A 56 -4.50 -4.45 4.56
CA VAL A 56 -4.32 -5.84 4.14
C VAL A 56 -5.60 -6.65 4.32
N ASP A 57 -6.34 -6.45 5.41
CA ASP A 57 -7.60 -7.16 5.68
C ASP A 57 -8.68 -6.83 4.64
N ASN A 58 -8.83 -5.55 4.35
CA ASN A 58 -9.86 -5.05 3.44
C ASN A 58 -9.47 -5.20 1.96
N LYS A 59 -8.23 -5.59 1.66
CA LYS A 59 -7.69 -5.66 0.29
C LYS A 59 -7.80 -4.34 -0.44
N LYS A 60 -7.55 -3.23 0.26
CA LYS A 60 -7.69 -1.88 -0.27
C LYS A 60 -6.37 -1.13 -0.21
N LEU A 61 -6.14 -0.33 -1.22
CA LEU A 61 -5.07 0.65 -1.30
C LEU A 61 -5.70 2.02 -1.53
N TYR A 62 -5.32 2.98 -0.72
CA TYR A 62 -5.77 4.36 -0.82
C TYR A 62 -4.59 5.27 -1.17
N LEU A 63 -4.80 6.20 -2.08
CA LEU A 63 -3.94 7.35 -2.28
C LEU A 63 -4.50 8.51 -1.45
N VAL A 64 -3.69 9.05 -0.56
CA VAL A 64 -4.09 10.06 0.43
C VAL A 64 -3.30 11.34 0.22
N ASP A 65 -3.99 12.48 0.29
CA ASP A 65 -3.36 13.79 0.42
C ASP A 65 -3.11 14.11 1.91
N LEU A 66 -1.85 14.19 2.29
CA LEU A 66 -1.43 14.48 3.67
C LEU A 66 -1.69 15.92 4.11
N SER A 67 -2.01 16.83 3.20
CA SER A 67 -2.26 18.23 3.56
C SER A 67 -3.63 18.44 4.21
N ASN A 68 -4.61 17.61 3.86
CA ASN A 68 -5.99 17.67 4.36
C ASN A 68 -6.54 16.30 4.82
N ASN A 69 -5.72 15.23 4.75
CA ASN A 69 -6.09 13.85 5.05
C ASN A 69 -7.23 13.32 4.17
N GLU A 70 -7.34 13.78 2.93
CA GLU A 70 -8.37 13.37 1.99
C GLU A 70 -7.93 12.12 1.22
N ILE A 71 -8.85 11.14 1.08
CA ILE A 71 -8.65 9.99 0.20
C ILE A 71 -8.95 10.43 -1.23
N LEU A 72 -7.92 10.47 -2.06
CA LEU A 72 -8.02 10.87 -3.46
C LEU A 72 -8.44 9.71 -4.37
N LYS A 73 -7.97 8.50 -4.09
CA LYS A 73 -8.25 7.29 -4.87
C LYS A 73 -8.33 6.07 -3.96
N GLU A 74 -9.15 5.11 -4.37
CA GLU A 74 -9.27 3.80 -3.75
C GLU A 74 -9.12 2.70 -4.81
N TYR A 75 -8.32 1.67 -4.51
CA TYR A 75 -8.08 0.53 -5.39
C TYR A 75 -8.25 -0.78 -4.64
N ILE A 76 -8.77 -1.81 -5.30
CA ILE A 76 -8.79 -3.17 -4.77
C ILE A 76 -7.48 -3.85 -5.13
N VAL A 77 -6.82 -4.49 -4.16
CA VAL A 77 -5.52 -5.13 -4.30
C VAL A 77 -5.54 -6.59 -3.92
N ALA A 78 -4.52 -7.35 -4.33
CA ALA A 78 -4.22 -8.64 -3.72
C ALA A 78 -3.01 -8.50 -2.81
N THR A 79 -3.00 -9.27 -1.72
CA THR A 79 -1.97 -9.27 -0.68
C THR A 79 -1.32 -10.65 -0.53
N GLY A 80 -0.34 -10.76 0.35
CA GLY A 80 0.38 -12.01 0.63
C GLY A 80 -0.50 -13.12 1.20
N LYS A 81 -0.15 -14.37 0.90
CA LYS A 81 -0.76 -15.57 1.50
C LYS A 81 -0.35 -15.70 2.97
N THR A 82 -1.04 -16.52 3.74
CA THR A 82 -0.73 -16.80 5.15
C THR A 82 0.73 -17.18 5.38
N GLY A 83 1.34 -18.00 4.52
CA GLY A 83 2.76 -18.40 4.66
C GLY A 83 3.77 -17.38 4.11
N THR A 84 3.31 -16.36 3.40
CA THR A 84 4.14 -15.27 2.85
C THR A 84 3.36 -13.95 2.96
N PRO A 85 3.15 -13.44 4.17
CA PRO A 85 2.31 -12.27 4.39
C PRO A 85 2.91 -11.00 3.78
N THR A 86 2.07 -10.04 3.48
CA THR A 86 2.50 -8.69 3.13
C THR A 86 3.16 -8.04 4.33
N PRO A 87 4.36 -7.43 4.20
CA PRO A 87 5.04 -6.78 5.30
C PRO A 87 4.22 -5.60 5.82
N LEU A 88 4.05 -5.51 7.13
CA LEU A 88 3.39 -4.40 7.81
C LEU A 88 4.37 -3.29 8.16
N GLY A 89 3.87 -2.08 8.35
CA GLY A 89 4.66 -0.92 8.76
C GLY A 89 4.71 0.21 7.75
N THR A 90 5.59 1.17 7.99
CA THR A 90 5.75 2.35 7.13
C THR A 90 7.04 2.24 6.33
N PHE A 91 6.89 2.30 5.02
CA PHE A 91 7.95 2.18 4.02
C PHE A 91 7.93 3.37 3.06
N GLN A 92 8.85 3.35 2.10
CA GLN A 92 8.90 4.32 1.00
C GLN A 92 9.09 3.60 -0.33
N ILE A 93 8.56 4.17 -1.39
CA ILE A 93 8.89 3.77 -2.76
C ILE A 93 10.34 4.16 -3.02
N ILE A 94 11.21 3.17 -3.30
CA ILE A 94 12.63 3.40 -3.61
C ILE A 94 12.99 3.13 -5.07
N GLU A 95 12.10 2.44 -5.79
CA GLU A 95 12.31 2.05 -7.18
C GLU A 95 11.00 2.16 -7.96
N LYS A 96 11.07 2.70 -9.16
CA LYS A 96 9.94 2.72 -10.10
C LYS A 96 10.41 2.18 -11.44
N ALA A 97 9.75 1.12 -11.94
CA ALA A 97 10.11 0.47 -13.18
C ALA A 97 8.88 0.07 -14.02
N ARG A 98 9.11 -0.11 -15.31
CA ARG A 98 8.14 -0.70 -16.23
C ARG A 98 8.58 -2.13 -16.51
N TRP A 99 7.87 -3.07 -15.91
CA TRP A 99 8.15 -4.50 -16.06
C TRP A 99 7.02 -5.16 -16.87
N GLY A 100 7.12 -6.48 -17.03
CA GLY A 100 6.15 -7.31 -17.73
C GLY A 100 5.95 -8.65 -17.02
N GLY A 101 5.25 -9.56 -17.68
CA GLY A 101 5.01 -10.91 -17.17
C GLY A 101 4.20 -10.91 -15.87
N GLY A 102 4.62 -11.67 -14.89
CA GLY A 102 3.93 -11.83 -13.61
C GLY A 102 3.79 -10.55 -12.78
N PHE A 103 4.65 -9.56 -13.02
CA PHE A 103 4.63 -8.25 -12.36
C PHE A 103 3.77 -7.20 -13.09
N GLY A 104 3.08 -7.60 -14.15
CA GLY A 104 2.23 -6.70 -14.92
C GLY A 104 3.00 -5.55 -15.56
N SER A 105 2.37 -4.39 -15.70
CA SER A 105 2.89 -3.28 -16.50
C SER A 105 3.78 -2.30 -15.72
N ARG A 106 3.71 -2.28 -14.38
CA ARG A 106 4.46 -1.35 -13.51
C ARG A 106 4.91 -2.05 -12.24
N TRP A 107 6.05 -1.56 -11.72
CA TRP A 107 6.64 -1.94 -10.45
C TRP A 107 7.01 -0.70 -9.64
N MET A 108 6.68 -0.71 -8.36
CA MET A 108 7.10 0.27 -7.35
C MET A 108 7.67 -0.50 -6.16
N GLY A 109 9.02 -0.56 -6.07
CA GLY A 109 9.74 -1.27 -5.02
C GLY A 109 9.73 -0.50 -3.71
N LEU A 110 9.58 -1.22 -2.59
CA LEU A 110 9.54 -0.67 -1.23
C LEU A 110 10.85 -0.97 -0.49
N ASN A 111 11.24 -0.08 0.42
CA ASN A 111 12.44 -0.24 1.27
C ASN A 111 12.23 -1.16 2.47
N VAL A 112 11.55 -2.28 2.29
CA VAL A 112 11.40 -3.31 3.33
C VAL A 112 12.76 -3.93 3.60
N PRO A 113 13.29 -3.89 4.86
CA PRO A 113 14.68 -4.27 5.10
C PRO A 113 14.96 -5.77 4.96
N TRP A 114 13.95 -6.62 5.17
CA TRP A 114 14.10 -8.08 5.18
C TRP A 114 13.71 -8.78 3.88
N GLY A 115 13.45 -8.04 2.79
CA GLY A 115 13.12 -8.67 1.52
C GLY A 115 12.74 -7.71 0.41
N LYS A 116 12.61 -8.24 -0.80
CA LYS A 116 12.20 -7.45 -1.97
C LYS A 116 10.68 -7.48 -2.11
N TYR A 117 10.04 -6.41 -1.72
CA TYR A 117 8.59 -6.21 -1.78
C TYR A 117 8.26 -4.97 -2.62
N GLY A 118 7.04 -4.94 -3.15
CA GLY A 118 6.60 -3.80 -3.95
C GLY A 118 5.11 -3.85 -4.26
N ILE A 119 4.65 -2.75 -4.86
CA ILE A 119 3.33 -2.60 -5.45
C ILE A 119 3.48 -2.76 -6.96
N HIS A 120 2.72 -3.66 -7.59
CA HIS A 120 2.88 -3.96 -9.01
C HIS A 120 1.59 -4.42 -9.68
N GLY A 121 1.56 -4.37 -11.00
CA GLY A 121 0.49 -4.95 -11.80
C GLY A 121 0.47 -6.48 -11.75
N THR A 122 -0.44 -7.10 -12.46
CA THR A 122 -0.49 -8.57 -12.55
C THR A 122 -1.02 -9.04 -13.90
N ASN A 123 -0.53 -10.18 -14.37
CA ASN A 123 -1.13 -10.95 -15.47
C ASN A 123 -2.22 -11.93 -14.98
N GLN A 124 -2.53 -11.94 -13.69
CA GLN A 124 -3.55 -12.76 -13.05
C GLN A 124 -4.62 -11.88 -12.40
N PRO A 125 -5.46 -11.16 -13.17
CA PRO A 125 -6.43 -10.20 -12.63
C PRO A 125 -7.47 -10.85 -11.70
N GLY A 126 -7.74 -12.15 -11.85
CA GLY A 126 -8.61 -12.90 -10.93
C GLY A 126 -8.03 -13.09 -9.52
N SER A 127 -6.76 -12.73 -9.27
CA SER A 127 -6.15 -12.76 -7.94
C SER A 127 -6.47 -11.51 -7.11
N ILE A 128 -6.97 -10.44 -7.73
CA ILE A 128 -7.27 -9.18 -7.05
C ILE A 128 -8.45 -9.38 -6.07
N GLY A 129 -8.29 -8.87 -4.86
CA GLY A 129 -9.24 -9.06 -3.76
C GLY A 129 -8.92 -10.26 -2.85
N PHE A 130 -7.84 -11.03 -3.14
CA PHE A 130 -7.50 -12.24 -2.39
C PHE A 130 -6.08 -12.20 -1.80
N ASN A 131 -5.83 -13.08 -0.82
CA ASN A 131 -4.48 -13.41 -0.33
C ASN A 131 -3.79 -14.34 -1.34
N ALA A 132 -3.14 -13.79 -2.35
CA ALA A 132 -2.70 -14.56 -3.51
C ALA A 132 -1.21 -14.38 -3.89
N SER A 133 -0.51 -13.42 -3.27
CA SER A 133 0.89 -13.10 -3.61
C SER A 133 1.90 -13.79 -2.70
N GLY A 134 3.18 -13.61 -3.00
CA GLY A 134 4.30 -13.95 -2.12
C GLY A 134 4.69 -12.80 -1.17
N GLY A 135 3.76 -11.90 -0.85
CA GLY A 135 3.96 -10.74 0.03
C GLY A 135 3.85 -9.39 -0.69
N CYS A 136 4.09 -9.32 -1.99
CA CYS A 136 3.88 -8.08 -2.76
C CYS A 136 2.40 -7.71 -2.86
N ILE A 137 2.14 -6.43 -3.09
CA ILE A 137 0.80 -5.89 -3.33
C ILE A 137 0.54 -5.92 -4.84
N ARG A 138 -0.49 -6.68 -5.27
CA ARG A 138 -0.89 -6.75 -6.67
C ARG A 138 -2.07 -5.84 -6.97
N MET A 139 -2.00 -5.15 -8.08
CA MET A 139 -3.06 -4.30 -8.63
C MET A 139 -3.44 -4.76 -10.03
N ARG A 140 -4.63 -4.38 -10.52
CA ARG A 140 -4.90 -4.47 -11.96
C ARG A 140 -3.91 -3.58 -12.71
N ASN A 141 -3.54 -3.95 -13.94
CA ASN A 141 -2.56 -3.17 -14.71
C ASN A 141 -3.01 -1.72 -14.92
N GLN A 142 -4.28 -1.49 -15.16
CA GLN A 142 -4.86 -0.16 -15.34
C GLN A 142 -4.72 0.70 -14.07
N ASP A 143 -5.03 0.12 -12.91
CA ASP A 143 -4.97 0.79 -11.61
C ASP A 143 -3.52 1.13 -11.22
N VAL A 144 -2.58 0.19 -11.44
CA VAL A 144 -1.17 0.44 -11.12
C VAL A 144 -0.53 1.46 -12.07
N GLU A 145 -0.98 1.54 -13.31
CA GLU A 145 -0.52 2.55 -14.27
C GLU A 145 -0.95 3.95 -13.85
N GLU A 146 -2.18 4.09 -13.38
CA GLU A 146 -2.71 5.32 -12.82
C GLU A 146 -1.91 5.72 -11.56
N LEU A 147 -1.86 4.85 -10.55
CA LEU A 147 -1.12 5.10 -9.30
C LEU A 147 0.34 5.46 -9.58
N TYR A 148 1.01 4.70 -10.47
CA TYR A 148 2.40 4.94 -10.87
C TYR A 148 2.62 6.36 -11.43
N SER A 149 1.64 6.93 -12.12
CA SER A 149 1.74 8.27 -12.68
C SER A 149 1.62 9.38 -11.63
N LEU A 150 0.95 9.08 -10.52
CA LEU A 150 0.61 10.03 -9.45
C LEU A 150 1.69 10.12 -8.36
N VAL A 151 2.42 9.03 -8.09
CA VAL A 151 3.39 8.94 -7.00
C VAL A 151 4.84 8.96 -7.50
N GLU A 152 5.81 9.24 -6.61
CA GLU A 152 7.24 9.30 -6.91
C GLU A 152 8.06 8.39 -5.99
N SER A 153 9.34 8.22 -6.30
CA SER A 153 10.30 7.67 -5.33
C SER A 153 10.37 8.61 -4.12
N GLY A 154 10.35 8.04 -2.91
CA GLY A 154 10.20 8.77 -1.65
C GLY A 154 8.75 8.86 -1.15
N THR A 155 7.73 8.56 -1.98
CA THR A 155 6.34 8.51 -1.50
C THR A 155 6.22 7.50 -0.36
N MET A 156 5.62 7.94 0.76
CA MET A 156 5.38 7.12 1.93
C MET A 156 4.29 6.07 1.65
N VAL A 157 4.52 4.85 2.11
CA VAL A 157 3.59 3.72 2.01
C VAL A 157 3.40 3.13 3.40
N ASN A 158 2.22 3.31 3.97
CA ASN A 158 1.83 2.68 5.23
C ASN A 158 1.00 1.42 4.94
N ILE A 159 1.40 0.30 5.51
CA ILE A 159 0.75 -1.00 5.34
C ILE A 159 0.28 -1.50 6.71
N THR A 160 -1.02 -1.67 6.86
CA THR A 160 -1.66 -2.07 8.12
C THR A 160 -2.48 -3.35 7.94
N ASN A 161 -2.61 -4.10 9.05
CA ASN A 161 -3.44 -5.29 9.14
C ASN A 161 -4.02 -5.37 10.57
N GLY A 162 -5.25 -4.91 10.76
CA GLY A 162 -5.82 -4.75 12.08
C GLY A 162 -5.46 -3.42 12.75
N GLN A 163 -5.68 -3.34 14.07
CA GLN A 163 -5.65 -2.07 14.82
C GLN A 163 -4.31 -1.74 15.48
N TYR A 164 -3.35 -2.66 15.49
CA TYR A 164 -2.09 -2.48 16.21
C TYR A 164 -0.90 -2.12 15.29
N GLY A 165 -1.18 -1.51 14.14
CA GLY A 165 -0.16 -1.04 13.21
C GLY A 165 0.80 -2.15 12.75
N PRO A 166 2.11 -2.06 13.02
CA PRO A 166 3.09 -3.06 12.61
C PRO A 166 2.92 -4.42 13.31
N PHE A 167 2.14 -4.49 14.40
CA PHE A 167 1.83 -5.72 15.14
C PHE A 167 0.53 -6.40 14.66
N GLY A 168 -0.11 -5.87 13.63
CA GLY A 168 -1.28 -6.50 13.02
C GLY A 168 -2.49 -6.57 13.96
N HIS A 169 -2.96 -7.77 14.22
CA HIS A 169 -4.14 -8.02 15.07
C HIS A 169 -3.79 -8.18 16.56
N GLY A 170 -2.51 -8.20 16.93
CA GLY A 170 -2.08 -8.39 18.32
C GLY A 170 -0.57 -8.41 18.48
N PHE A 171 -0.15 -8.62 19.70
CA PHE A 171 1.26 -8.70 20.09
C PHE A 171 1.65 -10.18 20.28
N ASP A 172 2.23 -10.76 19.25
CA ASP A 172 2.74 -12.12 19.28
C ASP A 172 4.00 -12.20 20.13
N VAL A 173 4.25 -13.38 20.72
CA VAL A 173 5.52 -13.64 21.39
C VAL A 173 6.61 -13.81 20.33
N LEU A 174 7.63 -12.94 20.38
CA LEU A 174 8.74 -12.97 19.44
C LEU A 174 9.90 -13.80 19.98
N VAL A 175 10.48 -14.63 19.12
CA VAL A 175 11.60 -15.51 19.46
C VAL A 175 12.78 -15.31 18.50
N PRO A 176 14.01 -15.68 18.90
CA PRO A 176 15.17 -15.64 18.00
C PRO A 176 14.91 -16.40 16.69
N GLY A 177 15.17 -15.73 15.58
CA GLY A 177 14.90 -16.23 14.22
C GLY A 177 13.69 -15.59 13.55
N ASP A 178 12.81 -14.93 14.31
CA ASP A 178 11.66 -14.23 13.74
C ASP A 178 12.10 -13.04 12.87
N ILE A 179 11.28 -12.74 11.88
CA ILE A 179 11.54 -11.67 10.91
C ILE A 179 10.23 -10.94 10.64
N GLY A 180 10.22 -9.63 10.87
CA GLY A 180 9.02 -8.85 10.61
C GLY A 180 9.09 -7.39 11.07
N ALA A 181 7.94 -6.74 10.91
CA ALA A 181 7.75 -5.36 11.31
C ALA A 181 7.76 -5.17 12.84
N ASP A 182 7.25 -6.14 13.56
CA ASP A 182 7.25 -6.25 15.01
C ASP A 182 8.67 -6.27 15.57
N ILE A 183 9.55 -7.12 15.00
CA ILE A 183 10.98 -7.13 15.33
C ILE A 183 11.63 -5.79 15.03
N LEU A 184 11.34 -5.20 13.87
CA LEU A 184 11.85 -3.88 13.50
C LEU A 184 11.44 -2.81 14.52
N GLU A 185 10.22 -2.87 15.04
CA GLU A 185 9.75 -1.92 16.06
C GLU A 185 10.46 -2.12 17.40
N VAL A 186 10.68 -3.37 17.81
CA VAL A 186 11.50 -3.70 18.98
C VAL A 186 12.94 -3.19 18.82
N GLN A 187 13.56 -3.42 17.67
CA GLN A 187 14.92 -2.91 17.38
C GLN A 187 14.98 -1.38 17.49
N LYS A 188 14.00 -0.67 16.96
CA LYS A 188 13.90 0.80 17.07
C LYS A 188 13.80 1.25 18.54
N ARG A 189 12.97 0.59 19.37
CA ARG A 189 12.83 0.91 20.78
C ARG A 189 14.13 0.66 21.56
N LEU A 190 14.75 -0.51 21.36
CA LEU A 190 16.05 -0.83 21.96
C LEU A 190 17.15 0.13 21.50
N GLN A 191 17.11 0.61 20.25
CA GLN A 191 18.05 1.60 19.73
C GLN A 191 17.83 2.99 20.36
N LEU A 192 16.58 3.43 20.50
CA LEU A 192 16.23 4.67 21.18
C LEU A 192 16.66 4.70 22.65
N MET A 193 16.66 3.54 23.29
CA MET A 193 17.11 3.35 24.67
C MET A 193 18.62 3.06 24.79
N ASP A 194 19.35 3.14 23.68
CA ASP A 194 20.81 2.94 23.58
C ASP A 194 21.33 1.51 23.81
N TYR A 195 20.45 0.51 23.84
CA TYR A 195 20.83 -0.92 23.97
C TYR A 195 21.17 -1.58 22.62
N TYR A 196 20.54 -1.17 21.52
CA TYR A 196 20.78 -1.76 20.20
C TYR A 196 21.62 -0.85 19.31
N LYS A 197 22.72 -1.39 18.76
CA LYS A 197 23.65 -0.66 17.88
C LYS A 197 23.72 -1.27 16.46
N GLY A 198 22.91 -2.28 16.20
CA GLY A 198 22.88 -2.99 14.92
C GLY A 198 22.00 -2.27 13.86
N PRO A 199 21.92 -2.83 12.65
CA PRO A 199 21.03 -2.35 11.62
C PRO A 199 19.57 -2.61 12.00
N LEU A 200 18.69 -1.70 11.63
CA LEU A 200 17.23 -1.87 11.77
C LEU A 200 16.72 -2.73 10.60
N ASP A 201 16.98 -4.04 10.68
CA ASP A 201 16.76 -5.03 9.63
C ASP A 201 15.50 -5.88 9.83
N GLY A 202 14.82 -5.74 10.98
CA GLY A 202 13.64 -6.52 11.30
C GLY A 202 13.92 -8.01 11.49
N VAL A 203 15.19 -8.40 11.78
CA VAL A 203 15.61 -9.78 12.03
C VAL A 203 15.95 -9.97 13.50
N TYR A 204 15.28 -10.89 14.18
CA TYR A 204 15.63 -11.25 15.55
C TYR A 204 16.89 -12.14 15.58
N GLY A 205 18.03 -11.54 15.25
CA GLY A 205 19.33 -12.17 15.30
C GLY A 205 20.05 -11.97 16.63
N ASP A 206 21.33 -12.35 16.67
CA ASP A 206 22.18 -12.24 17.87
C ASP A 206 22.34 -10.80 18.36
N GLY A 207 22.29 -9.81 17.46
CA GLY A 207 22.35 -8.39 17.83
C GLY A 207 21.14 -7.97 18.68
N THR A 208 19.94 -8.29 18.21
CA THR A 208 18.69 -8.03 18.94
C THR A 208 18.63 -8.79 20.26
N LYS A 209 19.07 -10.06 20.26
CA LYS A 209 19.14 -10.90 21.45
C LYS A 209 20.06 -10.30 22.53
N ARG A 210 21.26 -9.83 22.16
CA ARG A 210 22.18 -9.18 23.11
C ARG A 210 21.58 -7.91 23.68
N ALA A 211 21.00 -7.05 22.82
CA ALA A 211 20.38 -5.81 23.24
C ALA A 211 19.21 -6.05 24.22
N LEU A 212 18.37 -7.05 23.94
CA LEU A 212 17.31 -7.45 24.86
C LEU A 212 17.87 -7.84 26.23
N ILE A 213 18.89 -8.70 26.28
CA ILE A 213 19.50 -9.15 27.54
C ILE A 213 20.10 -7.97 28.32
N GLU A 214 20.74 -7.02 27.66
CA GLU A 214 21.26 -5.80 28.30
C GLU A 214 20.13 -4.94 28.88
N PHE A 215 19.06 -4.75 28.12
CA PHE A 215 17.86 -4.06 28.58
C PHE A 215 17.23 -4.74 29.81
N LEU A 216 17.04 -6.07 29.77
CA LEU A 216 16.47 -6.84 30.87
C LEU A 216 17.32 -6.71 32.14
N LYS A 217 18.65 -6.83 32.02
CA LYS A 217 19.60 -6.64 33.14
C LYS A 217 19.51 -5.27 33.77
N ALA A 218 19.50 -4.21 32.91
CA ALA A 218 19.46 -2.84 33.38
C ALA A 218 18.16 -2.52 34.15
N ASN A 219 17.07 -3.22 33.81
CA ASN A 219 15.77 -3.04 34.43
C ASN A 219 15.47 -4.08 35.54
N ASN A 220 16.45 -4.87 35.99
CA ASN A 220 16.29 -5.91 37.00
C ASN A 220 15.20 -6.95 36.66
N MET A 221 15.07 -7.29 35.40
CA MET A 221 14.08 -8.23 34.88
C MET A 221 14.70 -9.62 34.72
N LYS A 222 13.84 -10.65 34.65
CA LYS A 222 14.26 -12.01 34.34
C LYS A 222 14.92 -12.04 32.96
N LEU A 223 16.07 -12.72 32.85
CA LEU A 223 16.76 -12.87 31.58
C LEU A 223 16.12 -13.98 30.75
N GLU A 224 15.62 -13.59 29.60
CA GLU A 224 14.98 -14.46 28.63
C GLU A 224 15.20 -13.97 27.20
N HIS A 225 14.85 -14.81 26.23
CA HIS A 225 15.03 -14.50 24.80
C HIS A 225 13.73 -14.34 24.07
N GLU A 226 12.61 -14.53 24.74
CA GLU A 226 11.29 -14.27 24.21
C GLU A 226 10.90 -12.84 24.54
N ILE A 227 10.20 -12.20 23.64
CA ILE A 227 9.62 -10.86 23.84
C ILE A 227 8.12 -11.07 23.91
N ASP A 228 7.61 -11.06 25.11
CA ASP A 228 6.21 -11.19 25.42
C ASP A 228 5.53 -9.83 25.64
N TYR A 229 4.24 -9.86 25.98
CA TYR A 229 3.44 -8.67 26.26
C TYR A 229 4.06 -7.77 27.35
N TYR A 230 4.63 -8.38 28.42
CA TYR A 230 5.24 -7.64 29.51
C TYR A 230 6.51 -6.89 29.05
N ILE A 231 7.31 -7.50 28.19
CA ILE A 231 8.50 -6.86 27.62
C ILE A 231 8.09 -5.73 26.63
N TYR A 232 7.06 -5.92 25.84
CA TYR A 232 6.52 -4.84 24.98
C TYR A 232 6.08 -3.61 25.81
N GLU A 233 5.43 -3.85 26.94
CA GLU A 233 5.06 -2.79 27.88
C GLU A 233 6.30 -2.04 28.41
N LYS A 234 7.32 -2.79 28.86
CA LYS A 234 8.57 -2.19 29.38
C LYS A 234 9.38 -1.46 28.32
N LEU A 235 9.28 -1.86 27.07
CA LEU A 235 9.83 -1.14 25.93
C LEU A 235 9.01 0.11 25.53
N GLY A 236 7.87 0.34 26.19
CA GLY A 236 6.97 1.46 25.85
C GLY A 236 6.33 1.33 24.48
N ILE A 237 6.21 0.10 23.96
CA ILE A 237 5.50 -0.21 22.71
C ILE A 237 3.99 -0.24 22.98
N ILE A 238 3.59 -0.82 24.11
CA ILE A 238 2.23 -0.80 24.62
C ILE A 238 2.18 0.31 25.67
N LEU A 239 1.30 1.28 25.46
CA LEU A 239 1.00 2.29 26.45
C LEU A 239 -0.13 1.75 27.36
N MET A 240 0.12 1.73 28.65
CA MET A 240 -0.96 1.51 29.60
C MET A 240 -1.72 2.81 29.79
N ASP A 241 -3.02 2.77 29.61
CA ASP A 241 -3.95 3.82 29.99
C ASP A 241 -4.17 3.86 31.52
#